data_290ff60c5cfc6dd22b05997bfcc4176c
#
_entry.id   290ff60c5cfc6dd22b05997bfcc4176c
#
_cell.length_a   1.000
_cell.length_b   1.000
_cell.length_c   1.000
_cell.angle_alpha   90.00
_cell.angle_beta   90.00
_cell.angle_gamma   90.00
#
_symmetry.space_group_name_H-M   'P 1'
#
loop_
_entity.id
_entity.type
_entity.pdbx_description
1 polymer ?
#
loop_
_entity_poly.entity_id
_entity_poly.type
_entity_poly.pdbx_seq_one_letter_code
_entity_poly.pdbx_strand_id
1 'polypeptide(L)'
;NLSKPEKNNKDIAKLLKVQSVDYPKCPLCEENLGYYGDMKHAARTNIRFVSLSLAGERWFLQYSPYGYFPKHLIAFEKEHTPMAICRKTFTRLFDFVDRFPFFYIGSNSDLPIVGGSILNHEHFQGGEPILPLLKAPKKEVVFKTAKGSELSILDFYITALCLEGKDRSDLEALGDRILQAWRPYSDPSCDILSGIGEERHNTIT
;
A
#
# COMPACT_ATOMS: atom_id res chain seq x y z
N ASN A 1 1.48 -19.07 -13.04
CA ASN A 1 2.10 -18.78 -11.76
C ASN A 1 1.24 -19.33 -10.65
N LEU A 2 1.78 -20.31 -9.92
CA LEU A 2 1.16 -20.76 -8.68
C LEU A 2 1.51 -19.73 -7.60
N SER A 3 0.52 -18.98 -7.16
CA SER A 3 0.69 -18.13 -5.98
C SER A 3 0.95 -19.03 -4.77
N LYS A 4 1.94 -18.67 -3.95
CA LYS A 4 2.12 -19.34 -2.65
C LYS A 4 0.91 -19.01 -1.77
N PRO A 5 0.49 -19.92 -0.88
CA PRO A 5 -0.52 -19.61 0.12
C PRO A 5 -0.15 -18.34 0.89
N GLU A 6 -1.13 -17.52 1.15
CA GLU A 6 -0.94 -16.33 1.98
C GLU A 6 -0.46 -16.73 3.37
N LYS A 7 0.45 -15.94 3.92
CA LYS A 7 0.91 -16.13 5.29
C LYS A 7 -0.19 -15.64 6.24
N ASN A 8 -0.36 -16.33 7.36
CA ASN A 8 -1.26 -15.85 8.39
C ASN A 8 -0.68 -14.60 9.11
N ASN A 9 -1.53 -13.81 9.74
CA ASN A 9 -1.13 -12.56 10.38
C ASN A 9 -0.05 -12.74 11.46
N LYS A 10 -0.07 -13.87 12.19
CA LYS A 10 0.94 -14.18 13.22
C LYS A 10 2.31 -14.43 12.61
N ASP A 11 2.37 -15.09 11.45
CA ASP A 11 3.63 -15.33 10.74
C ASP A 11 4.18 -14.05 10.13
N ILE A 12 3.31 -13.19 9.60
CA ILE A 12 3.67 -11.87 9.09
C ILE A 12 4.25 -11.00 10.23
N ALA A 13 3.59 -10.96 11.39
CA ALA A 13 4.07 -10.23 12.56
C ALA A 13 5.42 -10.74 13.09
N LYS A 14 5.66 -12.07 13.04
CA LYS A 14 6.96 -12.64 13.38
C LYS A 14 8.07 -12.21 12.42
N LEU A 15 7.79 -12.14 11.12
CA LEU A 15 8.77 -11.72 10.12
C LEU A 15 9.26 -10.28 10.32
N LEU A 16 8.44 -9.40 10.91
CA LEU A 16 8.85 -8.05 11.28
C LEU A 16 9.96 -8.03 12.36
N LYS A 17 10.03 -9.08 13.18
CA LYS A 17 10.96 -9.20 14.32
C LYS A 17 12.24 -9.98 13.97
N VAL A 18 12.30 -10.64 12.82
CA VAL A 18 13.45 -11.46 12.43
C VAL A 18 14.43 -10.63 11.63
N GLN A 19 15.62 -10.43 12.18
CA GLN A 19 16.78 -9.95 11.40
C GLN A 19 17.38 -11.14 10.64
N SER A 20 17.34 -11.08 9.32
CA SER A 20 18.05 -12.04 8.44
C SER A 20 19.51 -11.65 8.36
N VAL A 21 20.43 -12.58 8.56
CA VAL A 21 21.89 -12.31 8.61
C VAL A 21 22.57 -12.49 7.26
N ASP A 22 22.09 -13.40 6.39
CA ASP A 22 22.81 -13.84 5.18
C ASP A 22 22.03 -13.76 3.85
N TYR A 23 20.86 -13.14 3.87
CA TYR A 23 20.03 -12.93 2.68
C TYR A 23 19.62 -11.46 2.64
N PRO A 24 19.40 -10.86 1.47
CA PRO A 24 18.77 -9.54 1.39
C PRO A 24 17.58 -9.46 2.33
N LYS A 25 17.44 -8.35 3.07
CA LYS A 25 16.47 -8.19 4.17
C LYS A 25 15.04 -8.60 3.81
N CYS A 26 14.67 -8.50 2.53
CA CYS A 26 13.40 -9.01 2.02
C CYS A 26 13.45 -9.22 0.49
N PRO A 27 12.40 -9.83 -0.12
CA PRO A 27 12.34 -10.07 -1.57
C PRO A 27 12.32 -8.80 -2.44
N LEU A 28 12.05 -7.63 -1.88
CA LEU A 28 12.02 -6.35 -2.60
C LEU A 28 13.37 -5.61 -2.60
N CYS A 29 14.34 -6.03 -1.78
CA CYS A 29 15.64 -5.37 -1.74
C CYS A 29 16.35 -5.42 -3.09
N GLU A 30 17.06 -4.33 -3.42
CA GLU A 30 17.81 -4.16 -4.69
C GLU A 30 18.78 -5.31 -4.94
N GLU A 31 19.38 -5.86 -3.91
CA GLU A 31 20.34 -6.97 -3.95
C GLU A 31 19.73 -8.28 -4.49
N ASN A 32 18.41 -8.38 -4.52
CA ASN A 32 17.73 -9.53 -5.13
C ASN A 32 17.71 -9.52 -6.65
N LEU A 33 18.11 -8.43 -7.30
CA LEU A 33 18.15 -8.38 -8.75
C LEU A 33 19.16 -9.40 -9.30
N GLY A 34 18.64 -10.35 -10.07
CA GLY A 34 19.44 -11.43 -10.63
C GLY A 34 19.77 -12.58 -9.66
N TYR A 35 19.23 -12.57 -8.44
CA TYR A 35 19.48 -13.64 -7.47
C TYR A 35 19.02 -15.01 -7.96
N TYR A 36 19.90 -15.99 -7.90
CA TYR A 36 19.67 -17.34 -8.43
C TYR A 36 18.71 -18.18 -7.58
N GLY A 37 18.50 -17.80 -6.34
CA GLY A 37 17.71 -18.58 -5.39
C GLY A 37 18.53 -19.61 -4.62
N ASP A 38 17.93 -20.11 -3.54
CA ASP A 38 18.43 -21.23 -2.73
C ASP A 38 17.26 -22.07 -2.21
N MET A 39 17.55 -23.03 -1.31
CA MET A 39 16.54 -23.92 -0.74
C MET A 39 15.44 -23.17 0.05
N LYS A 40 15.72 -21.96 0.53
CA LYS A 40 14.81 -21.15 1.37
C LYS A 40 14.21 -19.96 0.62
N HIS A 41 14.91 -19.45 -0.39
CA HIS A 41 14.57 -18.19 -1.06
C HIS A 41 14.39 -18.42 -2.56
N ALA A 42 13.28 -17.95 -3.10
CA ALA A 42 12.97 -18.10 -4.52
C ALA A 42 13.93 -17.30 -5.40
N ALA A 43 14.26 -17.85 -6.56
CA ALA A 43 15.05 -17.14 -7.58
C ALA A 43 14.37 -15.84 -8.03
N ARG A 44 15.18 -14.85 -8.38
CA ARG A 44 14.83 -13.53 -8.89
C ARG A 44 15.54 -13.20 -10.21
N THR A 45 16.00 -14.21 -10.92
CA THR A 45 16.80 -14.06 -12.15
C THR A 45 16.05 -13.38 -13.30
N ASN A 46 14.73 -13.47 -13.32
CA ASN A 46 13.87 -12.87 -14.33
C ASN A 46 13.28 -11.51 -13.94
N ILE A 47 13.57 -11.01 -12.73
CA ILE A 47 13.11 -9.70 -12.29
C ILE A 47 14.02 -8.63 -12.90
N ARG A 48 13.37 -7.56 -13.35
CA ARG A 48 13.99 -6.31 -13.78
C ARG A 48 13.23 -5.15 -13.17
N PHE A 49 13.94 -4.11 -12.80
CA PHE A 49 13.33 -2.88 -12.33
C PHE A 49 13.98 -1.64 -12.91
N VAL A 50 13.24 -0.55 -12.91
CA VAL A 50 13.70 0.77 -13.33
C VAL A 50 13.66 1.72 -12.16
N SER A 51 14.59 2.67 -12.13
CA SER A 51 14.60 3.73 -11.12
C SER A 51 13.52 4.76 -11.39
N LEU A 52 12.86 5.24 -10.33
CA LEU A 52 11.99 6.41 -10.35
C LEU A 52 12.17 7.24 -9.09
N SER A 53 11.63 8.45 -9.09
CA SER A 53 11.60 9.32 -7.91
C SER A 53 10.15 9.54 -7.51
N LEU A 54 9.82 9.31 -6.23
CA LEU A 54 8.53 9.62 -5.63
C LEU A 54 8.77 10.45 -4.37
N ALA A 55 8.12 11.58 -4.24
CA ALA A 55 8.32 12.55 -3.15
C ALA A 55 9.79 12.96 -2.92
N GLY A 56 10.58 13.02 -4.01
CA GLY A 56 12.00 13.34 -3.97
C GLY A 56 12.91 12.18 -3.51
N GLU A 57 12.35 11.02 -3.20
CA GLU A 57 13.09 9.82 -2.77
C GLU A 57 13.34 8.89 -3.95
N ARG A 58 14.36 8.04 -3.81
CA ARG A 58 14.68 7.04 -4.83
C ARG A 58 13.84 5.78 -4.62
N TRP A 59 13.09 5.42 -5.65
CA TRP A 59 12.24 4.25 -5.73
C TRP A 59 12.60 3.39 -6.94
N PHE A 60 12.07 2.19 -6.96
CA PHE A 60 12.17 1.27 -8.08
C PHE A 60 10.78 0.80 -8.49
N LEU A 61 10.62 0.48 -9.78
CA LEU A 61 9.41 -0.08 -10.36
C LEU A 61 9.75 -1.39 -11.05
N GLN A 62 9.01 -2.43 -10.72
CA GLN A 62 9.10 -3.75 -11.37
C GLN A 62 7.71 -4.32 -11.67
N TYR A 63 7.65 -5.25 -12.62
CA TYR A 63 6.49 -6.12 -12.72
C TYR A 63 6.50 -7.15 -11.59
N SER A 64 5.31 -7.39 -11.01
CA SER A 64 5.16 -8.40 -9.99
C SER A 64 5.31 -9.80 -10.59
N PRO A 65 6.11 -10.69 -9.97
CA PRO A 65 6.20 -12.08 -10.41
C PRO A 65 4.91 -12.86 -10.19
N TYR A 66 3.99 -12.35 -9.39
CA TYR A 66 2.72 -13.02 -9.07
C TYR A 66 1.63 -12.80 -10.12
N GLY A 67 1.59 -11.63 -10.77
CA GLY A 67 0.66 -11.32 -11.85
C GLY A 67 -0.80 -11.55 -11.50
N TYR A 68 -1.28 -11.03 -10.36
CA TYR A 68 -2.67 -11.18 -9.92
C TYR A 68 -3.68 -10.55 -10.88
N PHE A 69 -3.24 -9.57 -11.65
CA PHE A 69 -4.04 -8.87 -12.66
C PHE A 69 -3.13 -8.35 -13.79
N PRO A 70 -3.68 -7.89 -14.92
CA PRO A 70 -2.89 -7.39 -16.04
C PRO A 70 -1.95 -6.26 -15.64
N LYS A 71 -0.70 -6.36 -16.10
CA LYS A 71 0.37 -5.39 -15.81
C LYS A 71 0.57 -5.12 -14.32
N HIS A 72 0.35 -6.14 -13.47
CA HIS A 72 0.61 -6.03 -12.04
C HIS A 72 2.05 -5.58 -11.80
N LEU A 73 2.21 -4.45 -11.15
CA LEU A 73 3.48 -3.81 -10.84
C LEU A 73 3.65 -3.56 -9.35
N ILE A 74 4.90 -3.43 -8.94
CA ILE A 74 5.28 -3.08 -7.57
C ILE A 74 6.25 -1.90 -7.68
N ALA A 75 5.91 -0.79 -7.02
CA ALA A 75 6.83 0.30 -6.73
C ALA A 75 7.35 0.14 -5.30
N PHE A 76 8.66 0.17 -5.09
CA PHE A 76 9.25 -0.02 -3.76
C PHE A 76 10.38 0.97 -3.51
N GLU A 77 10.54 1.37 -2.26
CA GLU A 77 11.57 2.31 -1.85
C GLU A 77 12.96 1.65 -1.98
N LYS A 78 13.98 2.44 -2.35
CA LYS A 78 15.35 1.92 -2.39
C LYS A 78 15.82 1.48 -1.02
N GLU A 79 15.55 2.30 -0.02
CA GLU A 79 15.93 2.00 1.35
C GLU A 79 15.00 0.95 1.95
N HIS A 80 15.55 0.01 2.72
CA HIS A 80 14.77 -1.00 3.39
C HIS A 80 14.14 -0.44 4.68
N THR A 81 13.05 0.30 4.51
CA THR A 81 12.29 0.91 5.61
C THR A 81 10.96 0.21 5.81
N PRO A 82 10.48 0.03 7.04
CA PRO A 82 9.16 -0.53 7.29
C PRO A 82 8.06 0.32 6.68
N MET A 83 6.97 -0.33 6.24
CA MET A 83 5.77 0.36 5.78
C MET A 83 5.18 1.26 6.86
N ALA A 84 4.87 2.47 6.48
CA ALA A 84 4.23 3.44 7.37
C ALA A 84 3.34 4.38 6.54
N ILE A 85 2.03 4.13 6.54
CA ILE A 85 1.09 5.03 5.86
C ILE A 85 1.07 6.37 6.60
N CYS A 86 1.36 7.44 5.88
CA CYS A 86 1.40 8.80 6.39
C CYS A 86 1.09 9.80 5.26
N ARG A 87 1.09 11.08 5.55
CA ARG A 87 0.86 12.11 4.53
C ARG A 87 1.76 11.95 3.30
N LYS A 88 3.02 11.60 3.49
CA LYS A 88 3.98 11.38 2.40
C LYS A 88 3.60 10.22 1.48
N THR A 89 2.87 9.23 2.00
CA THR A 89 2.33 8.13 1.17
C THR A 89 1.41 8.69 0.08
N PHE A 90 0.52 9.61 0.40
CA PHE A 90 -0.35 10.25 -0.61
C PHE A 90 0.47 11.02 -1.65
N THR A 91 1.47 11.79 -1.23
CA THR A 91 2.37 12.50 -2.15
C THR A 91 3.06 11.52 -3.11
N ARG A 92 3.58 10.40 -2.61
CA ARG A 92 4.23 9.36 -3.41
C ARG A 92 3.28 8.72 -4.43
N LEU A 93 2.04 8.44 -4.02
CA LEU A 93 1.01 7.87 -4.90
C LEU A 93 0.62 8.86 -6.01
N PHE A 94 0.46 10.14 -5.70
CA PHE A 94 0.19 11.17 -6.70
C PHE A 94 1.37 11.34 -7.68
N ASP A 95 2.61 11.38 -7.21
CA ASP A 95 3.80 11.45 -8.08
C ASP A 95 3.85 10.28 -9.07
N PHE A 96 3.41 9.10 -8.62
CA PHE A 96 3.34 7.94 -9.49
C PHE A 96 2.28 8.10 -10.59
N VAL A 97 1.05 8.48 -10.25
CA VAL A 97 -0.02 8.60 -11.26
C VAL A 97 0.16 9.79 -12.17
N ASP A 98 0.80 10.87 -11.71
CA ASP A 98 1.19 12.00 -12.56
C ASP A 98 2.18 11.55 -13.65
N ARG A 99 3.09 10.63 -13.32
CA ARG A 99 4.05 10.07 -14.26
C ARG A 99 3.47 8.97 -15.15
N PHE A 100 2.54 8.17 -14.61
CA PHE A 100 1.95 7.01 -15.27
C PHE A 100 0.41 7.05 -15.20
N PRO A 101 -0.25 8.00 -15.90
CA PRO A 101 -1.69 8.26 -15.75
C PRO A 101 -2.59 7.14 -16.26
N PHE A 102 -2.04 6.13 -16.92
CA PHE A 102 -2.76 4.94 -17.41
C PHE A 102 -2.71 3.76 -16.43
N PHE A 103 -2.03 3.91 -15.30
CA PHE A 103 -2.04 2.93 -14.21
C PHE A 103 -2.78 3.48 -12.99
N TYR A 104 -3.32 2.58 -12.17
CA TYR A 104 -3.61 2.87 -10.78
C TYR A 104 -2.42 2.44 -9.91
N ILE A 105 -2.33 2.98 -8.72
CA ILE A 105 -1.38 2.60 -7.67
C ILE A 105 -2.06 2.70 -6.32
N GLY A 106 -1.71 1.82 -5.39
CA GLY A 106 -2.22 1.83 -4.03
C GLY A 106 -1.17 1.32 -3.05
N SER A 107 -1.30 1.72 -1.80
CA SER A 107 -0.50 1.19 -0.70
C SER A 107 -1.18 -0.03 -0.11
N ASN A 108 -0.40 -1.05 0.24
CA ASN A 108 -0.87 -2.07 1.16
C ASN A 108 -1.06 -1.46 2.56
N SER A 109 -1.84 -2.12 3.40
CA SER A 109 -1.93 -1.76 4.81
C SER A 109 -0.54 -1.82 5.49
N ASP A 110 -0.31 -0.93 6.45
CA ASP A 110 0.88 -0.94 7.31
C ASP A 110 0.69 -1.78 8.60
N LEU A 111 -0.42 -2.53 8.69
CA LEU A 111 -0.71 -3.43 9.81
C LEU A 111 -0.98 -4.85 9.33
N PRO A 112 -0.43 -5.88 10.00
CA PRO A 112 -0.64 -7.28 9.61
C PRO A 112 -2.09 -7.73 9.77
N ILE A 113 -2.83 -7.16 10.71
CA ILE A 113 -4.23 -7.51 11.01
C ILE A 113 -5.18 -7.20 9.85
N VAL A 114 -4.83 -6.25 8.99
CA VAL A 114 -5.61 -5.86 7.80
C VAL A 114 -4.98 -6.34 6.49
N GLY A 115 -4.15 -7.37 6.53
CA GLY A 115 -3.64 -8.06 5.34
C GLY A 115 -2.35 -7.52 4.74
N GLY A 116 -1.60 -6.68 5.45
CA GLY A 116 -0.25 -6.28 5.03
C GLY A 116 0.69 -7.49 4.98
N SER A 117 1.48 -7.66 3.91
CA SER A 117 2.30 -8.86 3.70
C SER A 117 3.81 -8.64 3.80
N ILE A 118 4.38 -7.64 3.17
CA ILE A 118 5.82 -7.31 3.25
C ILE A 118 5.94 -5.99 4.01
N LEU A 119 5.63 -6.02 5.31
CA LEU A 119 5.55 -4.83 6.14
C LEU A 119 6.91 -4.22 6.51
N ASN A 120 7.98 -4.95 6.27
CA ASN A 120 9.33 -4.50 6.57
C ASN A 120 10.00 -3.71 5.44
N HIS A 121 9.30 -3.51 4.32
CA HIS A 121 9.82 -2.73 3.19
C HIS A 121 8.70 -1.92 2.54
N GLU A 122 8.85 -0.60 2.54
CA GLU A 122 7.87 0.34 1.98
C GLU A 122 7.67 0.08 0.49
N HIS A 123 6.43 -0.21 0.10
CA HIS A 123 6.09 -0.53 -1.29
C HIS A 123 4.63 -0.26 -1.60
N PHE A 124 4.34 -0.08 -2.88
CA PHE A 124 3.02 0.11 -3.45
C PHE A 124 2.76 -0.94 -4.54
N GLN A 125 1.51 -1.25 -4.78
CA GLN A 125 1.09 -2.14 -5.85
C GLN A 125 0.14 -1.43 -6.80
N GLY A 126 0.27 -1.71 -8.09
CA GLY A 126 -0.54 -1.08 -9.12
C GLY A 126 -0.61 -1.90 -10.39
N GLY A 127 -1.29 -1.36 -11.38
CA GLY A 127 -1.47 -2.00 -12.69
C GLY A 127 -2.55 -1.34 -13.53
N GLU A 128 -3.14 -2.08 -14.47
CA GLU A 128 -4.29 -1.57 -15.22
C GLU A 128 -5.48 -1.29 -14.29
N PRO A 129 -6.24 -0.18 -14.50
CA PRO A 129 -7.33 0.24 -13.61
C PRO A 129 -8.60 -0.60 -13.83
N ILE A 130 -8.50 -1.91 -13.59
CA ILE A 130 -9.61 -2.87 -13.79
C ILE A 130 -10.34 -3.22 -12.47
N LEU A 131 -9.86 -2.72 -11.32
CA LEU A 131 -10.43 -3.06 -10.03
C LEU A 131 -11.90 -2.63 -9.95
N PRO A 132 -12.81 -3.51 -9.48
CA PRO A 132 -14.23 -3.17 -9.31
C PRO A 132 -14.44 -1.94 -8.42
N LEU A 133 -13.60 -1.74 -7.40
CA LEU A 133 -13.65 -0.58 -6.52
C LEU A 133 -13.59 0.76 -7.28
N LEU A 134 -12.77 0.85 -8.34
CA LEU A 134 -12.62 2.06 -9.15
C LEU A 134 -13.88 2.41 -9.97
N LYS A 135 -14.82 1.47 -10.07
CA LYS A 135 -16.12 1.63 -10.77
C LYS A 135 -17.31 1.66 -9.81
N ALA A 136 -17.06 1.55 -8.51
CA ALA A 136 -18.12 1.57 -7.51
C ALA A 136 -18.85 2.91 -7.52
N PRO A 137 -20.19 2.93 -7.50
CA PRO A 137 -20.95 4.17 -7.46
C PRO A 137 -20.79 4.86 -6.10
N LYS A 138 -20.92 6.18 -6.09
CA LYS A 138 -21.02 6.94 -4.86
C LYS A 138 -22.38 6.70 -4.22
N LYS A 139 -22.39 6.28 -2.95
CA LYS A 139 -23.58 6.13 -2.14
C LYS A 139 -24.00 7.46 -1.52
N GLU A 140 -23.04 8.19 -0.99
CA GLU A 140 -23.27 9.44 -0.25
C GLU A 140 -22.07 10.38 -0.38
N VAL A 141 -22.35 11.67 -0.55
CA VAL A 141 -21.35 12.74 -0.41
C VAL A 141 -21.37 13.22 1.03
N VAL A 142 -20.29 12.99 1.76
CA VAL A 142 -20.17 13.28 3.19
C VAL A 142 -19.68 14.69 3.46
N PHE A 143 -18.73 15.17 2.63
CA PHE A 143 -18.06 16.43 2.88
C PHE A 143 -17.51 17.06 1.59
N LYS A 144 -17.48 18.41 1.56
CA LYS A 144 -16.79 19.18 0.52
C LYS A 144 -15.88 20.20 1.16
N THR A 145 -14.66 20.30 0.66
CA THR A 145 -13.69 21.33 1.10
C THR A 145 -14.03 22.68 0.47
N ALA A 146 -13.48 23.75 1.04
CA ALA A 146 -13.58 25.08 0.44
C ALA A 146 -12.89 25.18 -0.94
N LYS A 147 -11.95 24.29 -1.24
CA LYS A 147 -11.27 24.19 -2.54
C LYS A 147 -12.01 23.32 -3.56
N GLY A 148 -13.16 22.76 -3.17
CA GLY A 148 -14.02 21.97 -4.03
C GLY A 148 -13.68 20.47 -4.10
N SER A 149 -12.76 19.97 -3.29
CA SER A 149 -12.57 18.52 -3.15
C SER A 149 -13.75 17.90 -2.41
N GLU A 150 -14.14 16.70 -2.81
CA GLU A 150 -15.29 15.97 -2.31
C GLU A 150 -14.86 14.65 -1.66
N LEU A 151 -15.44 14.36 -0.49
CA LEU A 151 -15.37 13.06 0.19
C LEU A 151 -16.72 12.37 0.05
N SER A 152 -16.71 11.16 -0.50
CA SER A 152 -17.91 10.33 -0.65
C SER A 152 -17.68 8.94 -0.06
N ILE A 153 -18.76 8.31 0.41
CA ILE A 153 -18.81 6.88 0.70
C ILE A 153 -19.18 6.15 -0.59
N LEU A 154 -18.47 5.08 -0.91
CA LEU A 154 -18.79 4.23 -2.05
C LEU A 154 -19.79 3.13 -1.68
N ASP A 155 -20.63 2.77 -2.63
CA ASP A 155 -21.47 1.57 -2.54
C ASP A 155 -20.65 0.36 -2.99
N PHE A 156 -19.99 -0.26 -2.00
CA PHE A 156 -19.08 -1.37 -2.23
C PHE A 156 -19.12 -2.35 -1.06
N TYR A 157 -18.63 -3.58 -1.26
CA TYR A 157 -18.70 -4.68 -0.28
C TYR A 157 -17.94 -4.41 1.02
N ILE A 158 -16.91 -3.59 0.96
CA ILE A 158 -16.17 -3.11 2.13
C ILE A 158 -16.34 -1.60 2.24
N THR A 159 -16.19 -1.05 3.44
CA THR A 159 -16.23 0.39 3.63
C THR A 159 -15.10 1.04 2.84
N ALA A 160 -15.47 1.85 1.87
CA ALA A 160 -14.54 2.57 1.01
C ALA A 160 -14.94 4.04 0.89
N LEU A 161 -13.96 4.91 1.01
CA LEU A 161 -14.08 6.35 0.83
C LEU A 161 -13.48 6.76 -0.51
N CYS A 162 -14.12 7.68 -1.20
CA CYS A 162 -13.62 8.29 -2.42
C CYS A 162 -13.33 9.77 -2.18
N LEU A 163 -12.10 10.17 -2.46
CA LEU A 163 -11.68 11.55 -2.48
C LEU A 163 -11.50 12.01 -3.92
N GLU A 164 -12.23 13.03 -4.33
CA GLU A 164 -12.13 13.61 -5.67
C GLU A 164 -11.93 15.12 -5.60
N GLY A 165 -11.05 15.64 -6.45
CA GLY A 165 -10.77 17.07 -6.52
C GLY A 165 -9.71 17.39 -7.56
N LYS A 166 -9.54 18.67 -7.85
CA LYS A 166 -8.54 19.18 -8.79
C LYS A 166 -7.26 19.67 -8.09
N ASP A 167 -7.36 20.01 -6.82
CA ASP A 167 -6.23 20.47 -6.00
C ASP A 167 -5.60 19.29 -5.29
N ARG A 168 -4.45 18.84 -5.79
CA ARG A 168 -3.67 17.74 -5.22
C ARG A 168 -3.34 17.97 -3.74
N SER A 169 -2.94 19.18 -3.37
CA SER A 169 -2.57 19.49 -1.99
C SER A 169 -3.74 19.40 -1.02
N ASP A 170 -4.95 19.69 -1.50
CA ASP A 170 -6.19 19.55 -0.75
C ASP A 170 -6.54 18.07 -0.55
N LEU A 171 -6.39 17.24 -1.58
CA LEU A 171 -6.60 15.80 -1.49
C LEU A 171 -5.59 15.13 -0.53
N GLU A 172 -4.30 15.48 -0.61
CA GLU A 172 -3.27 15.00 0.32
C GLU A 172 -3.58 15.38 1.77
N ALA A 173 -4.01 16.62 2.00
CA ALA A 173 -4.37 17.11 3.34
C ALA A 173 -5.62 16.42 3.88
N LEU A 174 -6.63 16.20 3.03
CA LEU A 174 -7.87 15.53 3.42
C LEU A 174 -7.63 14.04 3.72
N GLY A 175 -6.84 13.35 2.88
CA GLY A 175 -6.45 11.96 3.11
C GLY A 175 -5.68 11.78 4.43
N ASP A 176 -4.73 12.67 4.71
CA ASP A 176 -4.00 12.65 5.97
C ASP A 176 -4.92 12.91 7.19
N ARG A 177 -5.84 13.88 7.09
CA ARG A 177 -6.82 14.13 8.15
C ARG A 177 -7.71 12.92 8.44
N ILE A 178 -8.16 12.22 7.41
CA ILE A 178 -8.95 10.98 7.56
C ILE A 178 -8.12 9.93 8.29
N LEU A 179 -6.88 9.70 7.86
CA LEU A 179 -5.98 8.75 8.51
C LEU A 179 -5.74 9.09 9.98
N GLN A 180 -5.45 10.35 10.29
CA GLN A 180 -5.19 10.80 11.67
C GLN A 180 -6.44 10.72 12.55
N ALA A 181 -7.64 10.94 12.01
CA ALA A 181 -8.89 10.78 12.72
C ALA A 181 -9.24 9.29 12.95
N TRP A 182 -8.99 8.45 11.95
CA TRP A 182 -9.33 7.02 12.01
C TRP A 182 -8.44 6.23 12.96
N ARG A 183 -7.13 6.51 12.99
CA ARG A 183 -6.18 5.74 13.80
C ARG A 183 -6.53 5.63 15.29
N PRO A 184 -6.89 6.70 16.00
CA PRO A 184 -7.29 6.64 17.41
C PRO A 184 -8.79 6.34 17.63
N TYR A 185 -9.57 6.22 16.55
CA TYR A 185 -11.01 6.09 16.67
C TYR A 185 -11.41 4.75 17.29
N SER A 186 -12.30 4.81 18.27
CA SER A 186 -12.94 3.65 18.88
C SER A 186 -14.43 3.90 19.06
N ASP A 187 -15.23 2.90 18.78
CA ASP A 187 -16.67 2.86 19.08
C ASP A 187 -17.02 1.48 19.67
N PRO A 188 -16.95 1.32 21.00
CA PRO A 188 -17.24 0.05 21.64
C PRO A 188 -18.66 -0.46 21.39
N SER A 189 -19.61 0.43 21.04
CA SER A 189 -20.99 0.01 20.74
C SER A 189 -21.10 -0.77 19.44
N CYS A 190 -20.09 -0.63 18.55
CA CYS A 190 -19.97 -1.33 17.28
C CYS A 190 -18.78 -2.31 17.25
N ASP A 191 -18.21 -2.63 18.40
CA ASP A 191 -16.99 -3.47 18.52
C ASP A 191 -15.76 -2.91 17.77
N ILE A 192 -15.73 -1.60 17.54
CA ILE A 192 -14.60 -0.91 16.91
C ILE A 192 -13.65 -0.44 18.00
N LEU A 193 -12.44 -1.02 18.02
CA LEU A 193 -11.36 -0.63 18.93
C LEU A 193 -10.16 -0.20 18.11
N SER A 194 -9.58 0.96 18.43
CA SER A 194 -8.36 1.46 17.77
C SER A 194 -7.13 0.58 18.03
N GLY A 195 -7.18 -0.23 19.09
CA GLY A 195 -6.13 -1.19 19.45
C GLY A 195 -6.40 -1.89 20.76
N ILE A 196 -5.62 -2.92 21.07
CA ILE A 196 -5.62 -3.65 22.34
C ILE A 196 -4.18 -3.74 22.83
N GLY A 197 -3.86 -3.13 23.96
CA GLY A 197 -2.49 -3.02 24.43
C GLY A 197 -1.62 -2.24 23.43
N GLU A 198 -0.55 -2.85 22.95
CA GLU A 198 0.33 -2.27 21.93
C GLU A 198 -0.09 -2.57 20.48
N GLU A 199 -1.05 -3.45 20.29
CA GLU A 199 -1.53 -3.86 18.96
C GLU A 199 -2.54 -2.85 18.42
N ARG A 200 -2.19 -2.18 17.32
CA ARG A 200 -3.07 -1.25 16.61
C ARG A 200 -3.96 -1.99 15.64
N HIS A 201 -5.22 -1.55 15.52
CA HIS A 201 -6.20 -2.14 14.62
C HIS A 201 -6.55 -1.25 13.43
N ASN A 202 -6.53 0.07 13.62
CA ASN A 202 -7.03 1.01 12.61
C ASN A 202 -5.90 1.50 11.69
N THR A 203 -6.08 1.26 10.42
CA THR A 203 -5.29 1.83 9.33
C THR A 203 -6.15 1.96 8.08
N ILE A 204 -5.55 2.41 6.98
CA ILE A 204 -6.16 2.46 5.64
C ILE A 204 -5.31 1.65 4.66
N THR A 205 -5.89 1.28 3.55
CA THR A 205 -5.22 0.61 2.43
C THR A 205 -5.75 1.15 1.13
#